data_b6ad447e4dd43f2988c3bd59dacabca9
#
_entry.id   b6ad447e4dd43f2988c3bd59dacabca9
#
_cell.length_a   1.000
_cell.length_b   1.000
_cell.length_c   1.000
_cell.angle_alpha   90.00
_cell.angle_beta   90.00
_cell.angle_gamma   90.00
#
_symmetry.space_group_name_H-M   'P 1'
#
loop_
_entity.id
_entity.type
_entity.pdbx_description
1 polymer ?
#
loop_
_entity_poly.entity_id
_entity_poly.type
_entity_poly.pdbx_seq_one_letter_code
_entity_poly.pdbx_strand_id
1 'polypeptide(L)'
;MERGTANEAAMAEVFITFEGGDGSGKSTQIQRVRDWFESQGRQVSVTREPGGTELGKEIRRLVQNGPEDVDPRSEALLYAADRAYHVATRIRPALARGEVVLADRYIDSSVAY
;
A
#
# COMPACT_ATOMS: atom_id res chain seq x y z
N MET A 1 -34.25 0.01 1.83
CA MET A 1 -34.07 0.77 0.60
C MET A 1 -32.90 1.70 0.78
N GLU A 2 -33.09 2.82 1.41
CA GLU A 2 -31.94 3.69 1.68
C GLU A 2 -30.88 3.00 2.51
N ARG A 3 -31.33 2.14 3.42
CA ARG A 3 -30.40 1.39 4.23
C ARG A 3 -29.47 0.52 3.40
N GLY A 4 -30.00 -0.15 2.38
CA GLY A 4 -29.21 -0.95 1.48
C GLY A 4 -28.18 -0.14 0.74
N THR A 5 -28.60 1.02 0.22
CA THR A 5 -27.70 1.92 -0.51
C THR A 5 -26.58 2.44 0.39
N ALA A 6 -26.94 2.84 1.63
CA ALA A 6 -25.94 3.33 2.57
C ALA A 6 -24.94 2.23 2.94
N ASN A 7 -25.43 0.99 3.13
CA ASN A 7 -24.54 -0.13 3.43
C ASN A 7 -23.62 -0.44 2.26
N GLU A 8 -24.11 -0.37 1.04
CA GLU A 8 -23.31 -0.60 -0.13
C GLU A 8 -22.18 0.42 -0.21
N ALA A 9 -22.49 1.70 0.01
CA ALA A 9 -21.47 2.75 0.00
C ALA A 9 -20.44 2.54 1.13
N ALA A 10 -20.92 2.16 2.34
CA ALA A 10 -20.03 1.95 3.46
C ALA A 10 -19.14 0.71 3.27
N MET A 11 -19.56 -0.25 2.45
CA MET A 11 -18.82 -1.47 2.21
C MET A 11 -18.05 -1.44 0.89
N ALA A 12 -18.09 -0.32 0.17
CA ALA A 12 -17.32 -0.19 -1.05
C ALA A 12 -15.83 -0.41 -0.76
N GLU A 13 -15.17 -1.08 -1.68
CA GLU A 13 -13.73 -1.28 -1.57
C GLU A 13 -13.03 0.04 -1.79
N VAL A 14 -12.16 0.39 -0.85
CA VAL A 14 -11.39 1.63 -0.92
C VAL A 14 -9.93 1.29 -0.73
N PHE A 15 -9.15 1.63 -1.75
CA PHE A 15 -7.70 1.46 -1.70
C PHE A 15 -7.04 2.75 -2.15
N ILE A 16 -6.30 3.38 -1.25
CA ILE A 16 -5.66 4.68 -1.50
C ILE A 16 -4.16 4.53 -1.29
N THR A 17 -3.40 5.01 -2.25
CA THR A 17 -1.94 5.04 -2.13
C THR A 17 -1.47 6.46 -1.86
N PHE A 18 -0.47 6.58 -1.00
CA PHE A 18 0.17 7.85 -0.66
C PHE A 18 1.63 7.76 -1.08
N GLU A 19 2.06 8.68 -1.92
CA GLU A 19 3.42 8.67 -2.44
C GLU A 19 4.18 9.88 -1.93
N GLY A 20 5.47 9.72 -1.82
CA GLY A 20 6.36 10.77 -1.36
C GLY A 20 7.37 10.25 -0.37
N GLY A 21 8.43 11.00 -0.19
CA GLY A 21 9.49 10.64 0.74
C GLY A 21 9.19 11.14 2.14
N ASP A 22 10.09 10.80 3.05
CA ASP A 22 10.01 11.26 4.42
C ASP A 22 10.06 12.79 4.45
N GLY A 23 9.30 13.37 5.37
CA GLY A 23 9.27 14.82 5.53
C GLY A 23 8.32 15.53 4.58
N SER A 24 7.58 14.81 3.76
CA SER A 24 6.63 15.42 2.82
C SER A 24 5.25 15.66 3.43
N GLY A 25 5.06 15.35 4.70
CA GLY A 25 3.74 15.44 5.34
C GLY A 25 2.86 14.23 5.08
N LYS A 26 3.39 13.21 4.46
CA LYS A 26 2.64 12.01 4.08
C LYS A 26 2.04 11.30 5.29
N SER A 27 2.82 11.15 6.36
CA SER A 27 2.35 10.47 7.57
C SER A 27 1.14 11.19 8.18
N THR A 28 1.15 12.51 8.16
CA THR A 28 0.04 13.30 8.66
C THR A 28 -1.20 13.11 7.79
N GLN A 29 -1.01 13.07 6.46
CA GLN A 29 -2.12 12.85 5.55
C GLN A 29 -2.74 11.48 5.75
N ILE A 30 -1.92 10.45 5.89
CA ILE A 30 -2.39 9.09 6.12
C ILE A 30 -3.20 9.05 7.41
N GLN A 31 -2.70 9.67 8.47
CA GLN A 31 -3.39 9.68 9.75
C GLN A 31 -4.75 10.37 9.65
N ARG A 32 -4.82 11.49 8.94
CA ARG A 32 -6.08 12.23 8.77
C ARG A 32 -7.10 11.41 7.98
N VAL A 33 -6.67 10.75 6.92
CA VAL A 33 -7.57 9.93 6.11
C VAL A 33 -8.04 8.73 6.93
N ARG A 34 -7.13 8.10 7.66
CA ARG A 34 -7.48 6.99 8.55
C ARG A 34 -8.53 7.41 9.58
N ASP A 35 -8.29 8.55 10.25
CA ASP A 35 -9.21 9.04 11.26
C ASP A 35 -10.59 9.31 10.67
N TRP A 36 -10.63 9.86 9.47
CA TRP A 36 -11.90 10.14 8.83
C TRP A 36 -12.70 8.87 8.56
N PHE A 37 -12.05 7.85 7.98
CA PHE A 37 -12.74 6.58 7.72
C PHE A 37 -13.17 5.91 9.01
N GLU A 38 -12.33 5.94 10.03
CA GLU A 38 -12.69 5.35 11.32
C GLU A 38 -13.88 6.07 11.93
N SER A 39 -13.98 7.38 11.75
CA SER A 39 -15.14 8.15 12.22
C SER A 39 -16.42 7.75 11.49
N GLN A 40 -16.31 7.19 10.30
CA GLN A 40 -17.45 6.68 9.54
C GLN A 40 -17.75 5.21 9.84
N GLY A 41 -17.08 4.63 10.83
CA GLY A 41 -17.31 3.24 11.21
C GLY A 41 -16.56 2.22 10.38
N ARG A 42 -15.59 2.65 9.57
CA ARG A 42 -14.83 1.74 8.74
C ARG A 42 -13.55 1.31 9.44
N GLN A 43 -13.20 0.05 9.29
CA GLN A 43 -11.88 -0.41 9.71
C GLN A 43 -10.86 -0.03 8.66
N VAL A 44 -9.69 0.41 9.10
CA VAL A 44 -8.64 0.86 8.21
C VAL A 44 -7.38 0.03 8.43
N SER A 45 -6.82 -0.46 7.34
CA SER A 45 -5.54 -1.16 7.35
C SER A 45 -4.52 -0.27 6.67
N VAL A 46 -3.43 0.03 7.36
CA VAL A 46 -2.34 0.81 6.80
C VAL A 46 -1.20 -0.13 6.50
N THR A 47 -0.70 -0.09 5.28
CA THR A 47 0.41 -0.93 4.85
C THR A 47 1.44 -0.07 4.15
N ARG A 48 2.56 -0.66 3.81
CA ARG A 48 3.65 0.07 3.15
C ARG A 48 4.17 -0.70 1.95
N GLU A 49 4.67 0.01 0.99
CA GLU A 49 5.35 -0.56 -0.18
C GLU A 49 6.63 0.22 -0.46
N PRO A 50 7.75 -0.43 -0.72
CA PRO A 50 7.97 -1.87 -0.71
C PRO A 50 8.21 -2.40 0.70
N GLY A 51 8.22 -3.71 0.85
CA GLY A 51 8.60 -4.33 2.10
C GLY A 51 7.48 -4.52 3.11
N GLY A 52 6.22 -4.48 2.67
CA GLY A 52 5.08 -4.67 3.56
C GLY A 52 4.80 -6.11 3.92
N THR A 53 5.53 -7.06 3.36
CA THR A 53 5.41 -8.49 3.63
C THR A 53 6.79 -9.07 3.90
N GLU A 54 6.85 -10.31 4.36
CA GLU A 54 8.14 -10.96 4.58
C GLU A 54 8.93 -11.10 3.27
N LEU A 55 8.25 -11.51 2.20
CA LEU A 55 8.90 -11.58 0.90
C LEU A 55 9.35 -10.19 0.44
N GLY A 56 8.51 -9.19 0.65
CA GLY A 56 8.84 -7.82 0.26
C GLY A 56 10.04 -7.28 1.02
N LYS A 57 10.19 -7.63 2.29
CA LYS A 57 11.38 -7.24 3.07
C LYS A 57 12.64 -7.82 2.46
N GLU A 58 12.59 -9.09 2.03
CA GLU A 58 13.73 -9.73 1.38
C GLU A 58 14.04 -9.07 0.03
N ILE A 59 13.02 -8.75 -0.74
CA ILE A 59 13.21 -8.05 -2.02
C ILE A 59 13.87 -6.70 -1.80
N ARG A 60 13.37 -5.94 -0.82
CA ARG A 60 13.94 -4.64 -0.51
C ARG A 60 15.41 -4.75 -0.10
N ARG A 61 15.73 -5.76 0.71
CA ARG A 61 17.10 -6.01 1.13
C ARG A 61 18.00 -6.30 -0.07
N LEU A 62 17.51 -7.10 -1.01
CA LEU A 62 18.28 -7.42 -2.22
C LEU A 62 18.55 -6.18 -3.06
N VAL A 63 17.56 -5.30 -3.19
CA VAL A 63 17.73 -4.09 -3.98
C VAL A 63 18.69 -3.13 -3.31
N GLN A 64 18.59 -2.96 -1.99
CA GLN A 64 19.39 -1.98 -1.26
C GLN A 64 20.78 -2.47 -0.91
N ASN A 65 20.93 -3.76 -0.61
CA ASN A 65 22.17 -4.31 -0.08
C ASN A 65 22.62 -5.57 -0.81
N GLY A 66 22.01 -5.88 -1.94
CA GLY A 66 22.39 -7.04 -2.73
C GLY A 66 23.54 -6.74 -3.67
N PRO A 67 23.66 -7.50 -4.76
CA PRO A 67 24.72 -7.28 -5.73
C PRO A 67 24.71 -5.86 -6.26
N GLU A 68 25.90 -5.31 -6.48
CA GLU A 68 26.04 -3.93 -6.95
C GLU A 68 25.64 -3.77 -8.42
N ASP A 69 25.60 -4.87 -9.16
CA ASP A 69 25.34 -4.84 -10.58
C ASP A 69 23.88 -5.08 -10.95
N VAL A 70 22.97 -4.92 -10.00
CA VAL A 70 21.54 -5.03 -10.33
C VAL A 70 21.16 -3.87 -11.22
N ASP A 71 20.75 -4.19 -12.43
CA ASP A 71 20.40 -3.18 -13.41
C ASP A 71 19.00 -2.62 -13.13
N PRO A 72 18.66 -1.43 -13.68
CA PRO A 72 17.37 -0.80 -13.40
C PRO A 72 16.16 -1.66 -13.75
N ARG A 73 16.24 -2.43 -14.83
CA ARG A 73 15.12 -3.28 -15.22
C ARG A 73 14.88 -4.40 -14.20
N SER A 74 15.97 -5.04 -13.77
CA SER A 74 15.85 -6.10 -12.75
C SER A 74 15.33 -5.52 -11.44
N GLU A 75 15.79 -4.34 -11.06
CA GLU A 75 15.30 -3.67 -9.86
C GLU A 75 13.80 -3.40 -9.96
N ALA A 76 13.35 -2.89 -11.11
CA ALA A 76 11.93 -2.62 -11.33
C ALA A 76 11.10 -3.90 -11.24
N LEU A 77 11.62 -5.00 -11.79
CA LEU A 77 10.92 -6.30 -11.72
C LEU A 77 10.85 -6.84 -10.30
N LEU A 78 11.89 -6.62 -9.50
CA LEU A 78 11.86 -7.01 -8.09
C LEU A 78 10.79 -6.23 -7.33
N TYR A 79 10.68 -4.92 -7.56
CA TYR A 79 9.63 -4.13 -6.94
C TYR A 79 8.24 -4.52 -7.45
N ALA A 80 8.12 -4.90 -8.73
CA ALA A 80 6.85 -5.40 -9.25
C ALA A 80 6.45 -6.71 -8.58
N ALA A 81 7.42 -7.58 -8.31
CA ALA A 81 7.16 -8.82 -7.59
C ALA A 81 6.70 -8.55 -6.15
N ASP A 82 7.33 -7.59 -5.49
CA ASP A 82 6.91 -7.17 -4.15
C ASP A 82 5.45 -6.70 -4.16
N ARG A 83 5.11 -5.84 -5.12
CA ARG A 83 3.74 -5.33 -5.21
C ARG A 83 2.75 -6.45 -5.50
N ALA A 84 3.06 -7.34 -6.44
CA ALA A 84 2.15 -8.42 -6.79
C ALA A 84 1.85 -9.31 -5.59
N TYR A 85 2.88 -9.65 -4.83
CA TYR A 85 2.73 -10.46 -3.64
C TYR A 85 1.96 -9.72 -2.55
N HIS A 86 2.26 -8.45 -2.36
CA HIS A 86 1.60 -7.60 -1.38
C HIS A 86 0.09 -7.48 -1.68
N VAL A 87 -0.24 -7.25 -2.95
CA VAL A 87 -1.64 -7.18 -3.36
C VAL A 87 -2.35 -8.49 -3.09
N ALA A 88 -1.74 -9.61 -3.47
CA ALA A 88 -2.38 -10.91 -3.33
C ALA A 88 -2.57 -11.33 -1.88
N THR A 89 -1.60 -11.02 -1.01
CA THR A 89 -1.59 -11.58 0.35
C THR A 89 -2.08 -10.63 1.41
N ARG A 90 -2.08 -9.32 1.15
CA ARG A 90 -2.46 -8.32 2.15
C ARG A 90 -3.60 -7.43 1.70
N ILE A 91 -3.48 -6.86 0.50
CA ILE A 91 -4.43 -5.83 0.07
C ILE A 91 -5.78 -6.44 -0.30
N ARG A 92 -5.78 -7.42 -1.19
CA ARG A 92 -7.04 -8.05 -1.59
C ARG A 92 -7.78 -8.70 -0.44
N PRO A 93 -7.12 -9.45 0.45
CA PRO A 93 -7.83 -10.01 1.59
C PRO A 93 -8.41 -8.94 2.51
N ALA A 94 -7.70 -7.82 2.73
CA ALA A 94 -8.22 -6.74 3.56
C ALA A 94 -9.46 -6.11 2.92
N LEU A 95 -9.39 -5.84 1.62
CA LEU A 95 -10.54 -5.30 0.89
C LEU A 95 -11.73 -6.25 0.94
N ALA A 96 -11.48 -7.55 0.83
CA ALA A 96 -12.54 -8.55 0.90
C ALA A 96 -13.21 -8.58 2.26
N ARG A 97 -12.50 -8.19 3.32
CA ARG A 97 -13.07 -8.08 4.66
C ARG A 97 -13.82 -6.76 4.88
N GLY A 98 -13.85 -5.88 3.88
CA GLY A 98 -14.50 -4.58 3.99
C GLY A 98 -13.62 -3.50 4.60
N GLU A 99 -12.34 -3.75 4.78
CA GLU A 99 -11.42 -2.75 5.31
C GLU A 99 -11.03 -1.73 4.24
N VAL A 100 -10.82 -0.49 4.67
CA VAL A 100 -10.18 0.52 3.85
C VAL A 100 -8.68 0.28 3.92
N VAL A 101 -8.01 0.22 2.77
CA VAL A 101 -6.57 -0.01 2.74
C VAL A 101 -5.87 1.27 2.31
N LEU A 102 -4.96 1.74 3.15
CA LEU A 102 -4.12 2.90 2.87
C LEU A 102 -2.68 2.39 2.72
N ALA A 103 -2.08 2.63 1.57
CA ALA A 103 -0.73 2.16 1.31
C ALA A 103 0.24 3.34 1.27
N ASP A 104 1.24 3.28 2.12
CA ASP A 104 2.33 4.23 2.16
C ASP A 104 3.39 3.75 1.18
N ARG A 105 3.53 4.46 0.07
CA ARG A 105 4.49 4.11 -0.98
C ARG A 105 5.66 5.07 -0.92
N TYR A 106 6.84 4.54 -0.70
CA TYR A 106 8.03 5.35 -0.53
C TYR A 106 9.13 5.01 -1.54
N ILE A 107 8.77 4.36 -2.64
CA ILE A 107 9.69 4.22 -3.76
C ILE A 107 9.65 5.52 -4.55
N ASP A 108 10.84 6.00 -4.90
CA ASP A 108 10.96 7.14 -5.79
C ASP A 108 10.40 6.76 -7.16
N SER A 109 9.45 7.55 -7.65
CA SER A 109 8.84 7.30 -8.95
C SER A 109 9.83 7.36 -10.11
N SER A 110 11.03 7.89 -9.88
CA SER A 110 12.07 7.90 -10.90
C SER A 110 12.61 6.49 -11.16
N VAL A 111 12.32 5.52 -10.32
CA VAL A 111 12.62 4.12 -10.59
C VAL A 111 11.60 3.66 -11.61
N ALA A 112 11.74 4.10 -12.83
CA ALA A 112 10.79 3.82 -13.89
C ALA A 112 11.20 2.57 -14.64
N TYR A 113 10.22 1.90 -15.17
CA TYR A 113 10.38 0.69 -15.95
C TYR A 113 10.87 0.97 -17.34
#